data_c288a7f78e1d8400d9f75f1a8d8a71a1
#
_entry.id   c288a7f78e1d8400d9f75f1a8d8a71a1
#
_cell.length_a   1.000
_cell.length_b   1.000
_cell.length_c   1.000
_cell.angle_alpha   90.00
_cell.angle_beta   90.00
_cell.angle_gamma   90.00
#
_symmetry.space_group_name_H-M   'P 1'
#
loop_
_entity.id
_entity.type
_entity.pdbx_description
1 polymer ?
#
loop_
_entity_poly.entity_id
_entity_poly.type
_entity_poly.pdbx_seq_one_letter_code
_entity_poly.pdbx_strand_id
1 'polypeptide(L)'
;MNNLLIGFLAITLLGTSVLAGRSPQSRDVPTPRAMVHKDNAEADNGAGPNSSVRVTEQKSVGEVPVLISRPGVVNRNTRLVVLYHGFGPPQNPRALAEALRLQEMNAILAFVNLPMVADRMPAGGRDELLRVQKEDFVNGFFFRSISGATAELQQIVKELNATYHLDADKGIGLFGFSAGGAAALLALLESDVPITAAVIVNAPMSVMQNVENWQRTLKHQFEWDNASRKAASRYDVELQADKIAERKILPALLIVQGDADKQLGIEPARRAFEALKQRYVGRGEAERIQFEVIHGLAHNFGPGSGATGSAQASIDLEIEQKTKHWFERFLCRGSS
;
A
#
# COMPACT_ATOMS: atom_id res chain seq x y z
N MET A 1 15.79 -31.10 -6.09
CA MET A 1 15.44 -30.07 -7.08
C MET A 1 14.04 -29.45 -6.79
N ASN A 2 13.62 -29.32 -5.52
CA ASN A 2 12.26 -28.89 -5.16
C ASN A 2 12.17 -27.58 -4.38
N ASN A 3 13.28 -26.83 -4.23
CA ASN A 3 13.26 -25.67 -3.33
C ASN A 3 13.13 -24.31 -4.04
N LEU A 4 13.04 -24.23 -5.38
CA LEU A 4 12.87 -22.97 -6.12
C LEU A 4 11.41 -22.63 -6.48
N LEU A 5 10.51 -23.60 -6.43
CA LEU A 5 9.06 -23.36 -6.63
C LEU A 5 8.42 -22.59 -5.46
N ILE A 6 9.12 -22.50 -4.35
CA ILE A 6 8.63 -21.95 -3.08
C ILE A 6 8.70 -20.42 -3.05
N GLY A 7 9.52 -19.77 -3.87
CA GLY A 7 9.81 -18.34 -3.71
C GLY A 7 8.65 -17.38 -4.01
N PHE A 8 7.86 -17.58 -5.05
CA PHE A 8 6.70 -16.73 -5.35
C PHE A 8 5.41 -17.25 -4.67
N LEU A 9 5.33 -18.57 -4.46
CA LEU A 9 4.22 -19.21 -3.77
C LEU A 9 4.36 -19.13 -2.23
N ALA A 10 5.58 -19.18 -1.69
CA ALA A 10 5.83 -19.17 -0.25
C ALA A 10 5.65 -17.79 0.39
N ILE A 11 5.73 -16.70 -0.39
CA ILE A 11 5.56 -15.34 0.12
C ILE A 11 4.11 -15.07 0.56
N THR A 12 3.14 -15.77 -0.02
CA THR A 12 1.73 -15.69 0.40
C THR A 12 1.38 -16.67 1.56
N LEU A 13 2.32 -17.46 2.04
CA LEU A 13 2.04 -18.70 2.76
C LEU A 13 2.59 -18.86 4.18
N LEU A 14 3.33 -17.91 4.71
CA LEU A 14 3.92 -17.98 6.05
C LEU A 14 3.17 -17.22 7.14
N GLY A 15 1.88 -17.17 7.09
CA GLY A 15 1.09 -16.51 8.10
C GLY A 15 -0.15 -17.29 8.53
N THR A 16 0.00 -18.45 9.14
CA THR A 16 -0.86 -18.98 10.23
C THR A 16 -0.50 -20.43 10.51
N SER A 17 0.51 -20.68 11.33
CA SER A 17 0.60 -21.92 12.11
C SER A 17 0.08 -21.59 13.50
N VAL A 18 -1.24 -21.68 13.67
CA VAL A 18 -1.84 -21.80 14.99
C VAL A 18 -1.67 -23.27 15.38
N LEU A 19 -0.75 -23.53 16.27
CA LEU A 19 -0.63 -24.79 17.00
C LEU A 19 -1.92 -25.03 17.78
N ALA A 20 -2.67 -26.07 17.37
CA ALA A 20 -3.74 -26.64 18.17
C ALA A 20 -3.14 -27.26 19.43
N GLY A 21 -3.04 -26.50 20.49
CA GLY A 21 -2.68 -26.94 21.83
C GLY A 21 -3.94 -27.36 22.59
N ARG A 22 -3.94 -28.60 23.08
CA ARG A 22 -4.95 -29.23 23.92
C ARG A 22 -5.29 -28.33 25.13
N SER A 23 -6.58 -28.19 25.42
CA SER A 23 -7.13 -27.61 26.65
C SER A 23 -6.69 -28.42 27.88
N PRO A 24 -6.23 -27.77 28.94
CA PRO A 24 -6.34 -28.30 30.30
C PRO A 24 -7.53 -27.66 31.01
N GLN A 25 -8.15 -28.52 31.82
CA GLN A 25 -9.31 -28.28 32.66
C GLN A 25 -9.16 -27.11 33.63
N SER A 26 -10.29 -26.49 33.90
CA SER A 26 -10.59 -25.49 34.89
C SER A 26 -10.00 -25.79 36.29
N ARG A 27 -9.33 -24.79 36.85
CA ARG A 27 -9.19 -24.61 38.30
C ARG A 27 -9.55 -23.16 38.64
N ASP A 28 -10.53 -23.04 39.50
CA ASP A 28 -11.00 -21.80 40.12
C ASP A 28 -9.85 -21.04 40.78
N VAL A 29 -9.72 -19.74 40.47
CA VAL A 29 -8.91 -18.81 41.23
C VAL A 29 -9.72 -17.52 41.45
N PRO A 30 -9.77 -16.98 42.69
CA PRO A 30 -10.73 -15.96 43.07
C PRO A 30 -10.32 -14.56 42.57
N THR A 31 -11.34 -13.74 42.29
CA THR A 31 -11.30 -12.35 41.89
C THR A 31 -10.65 -11.45 42.94
N PRO A 32 -9.71 -10.57 42.60
CA PRO A 32 -9.31 -9.47 43.51
C PRO A 32 -10.22 -8.26 43.32
N ARG A 33 -10.67 -7.79 44.45
CA ARG A 33 -11.46 -6.59 44.75
C ARG A 33 -10.75 -5.32 44.24
N ALA A 34 -11.51 -4.45 43.57
CA ALA A 34 -11.08 -3.11 43.18
C ALA A 34 -10.78 -2.25 44.41
N MET A 35 -9.55 -1.71 44.45
CA MET A 35 -9.22 -0.56 45.34
C MET A 35 -9.28 0.71 44.49
N VAL A 36 -10.19 1.58 44.85
CA VAL A 36 -10.29 2.96 44.37
C VAL A 36 -9.27 3.78 45.15
N HIS A 37 -8.23 4.28 44.51
CA HIS A 37 -7.44 5.41 45.01
C HIS A 37 -7.90 6.68 44.31
N LYS A 38 -8.48 7.59 45.12
CA LYS A 38 -8.61 9.01 44.79
C LYS A 38 -7.28 9.64 45.16
N ASP A 39 -6.59 10.24 44.23
CA ASP A 39 -5.61 11.27 44.53
C ASP A 39 -5.76 12.45 43.55
N ASN A 40 -5.58 13.59 44.14
CA ASN A 40 -5.91 14.94 43.74
C ASN A 40 -5.24 15.41 42.44
N ALA A 41 -6.04 16.16 41.67
CA ALA A 41 -5.59 16.96 40.56
C ALA A 41 -4.80 18.17 41.05
N GLU A 42 -3.54 18.29 40.63
CA GLU A 42 -2.87 19.58 40.46
C GLU A 42 -2.84 19.91 38.98
N ALA A 43 -3.35 21.10 38.67
CA ALA A 43 -3.38 21.64 37.32
C ALA A 43 -1.97 22.06 36.92
N ASP A 44 -1.40 21.41 35.91
CA ASP A 44 -0.25 21.92 35.16
C ASP A 44 -0.76 22.55 33.86
N ASN A 45 -0.65 23.88 33.83
CA ASN A 45 -0.91 24.71 32.64
C ASN A 45 0.34 24.72 31.76
N GLY A 46 0.24 24.18 30.56
CA GLY A 46 1.20 24.52 29.51
C GLY A 46 1.75 23.39 28.66
N ALA A 47 0.91 22.50 28.16
CA ALA A 47 1.29 21.68 27.02
C ALA A 47 0.23 21.82 25.92
N GLY A 48 0.64 22.31 24.76
CA GLY A 48 -0.19 22.32 23.55
C GLY A 48 -0.72 20.93 23.22
N PRO A 49 -1.75 20.79 22.40
CA PRO A 49 -2.42 19.51 22.18
C PRO A 49 -1.41 18.47 21.69
N ASN A 50 -1.16 17.47 22.53
CA ASN A 50 -0.24 16.38 22.30
C ASN A 50 -0.74 15.54 21.10
N SER A 51 -0.28 15.85 19.90
CA SER A 51 -0.70 15.22 18.64
C SER A 51 -0.14 13.82 18.43
N SER A 52 0.54 13.25 19.42
CA SER A 52 1.29 12.00 19.30
C SER A 52 0.47 10.73 19.47
N VAL A 53 -0.75 10.79 19.98
CA VAL A 53 -1.61 9.60 20.18
C VAL A 53 -2.45 9.35 18.95
N ARG A 54 -2.20 8.25 18.26
CA ARG A 54 -3.05 7.78 17.16
C ARG A 54 -4.07 6.75 17.65
N VAL A 55 -5.28 6.84 17.13
CA VAL A 55 -6.34 5.84 17.33
C VAL A 55 -6.34 4.89 16.14
N THR A 56 -6.23 3.59 16.43
CA THR A 56 -6.28 2.55 15.39
C THR A 56 -7.56 1.74 15.53
N GLU A 57 -8.30 1.60 14.46
CA GLU A 57 -9.56 0.87 14.40
C GLU A 57 -9.69 0.09 13.09
N GLN A 58 -10.35 -1.07 13.14
CA GLN A 58 -10.69 -1.82 11.95
C GLN A 58 -12.16 -1.58 11.60
N LYS A 59 -12.41 -1.24 10.34
CA LYS A 59 -13.76 -0.95 9.82
C LYS A 59 -13.97 -1.65 8.48
N SER A 60 -15.24 -1.85 8.15
CA SER A 60 -15.65 -2.09 6.77
C SER A 60 -16.13 -0.75 6.19
N VAL A 61 -15.58 -0.37 5.04
CA VAL A 61 -16.00 0.77 4.24
C VAL A 61 -16.71 0.19 3.02
N GLY A 62 -18.05 0.24 3.02
CA GLY A 62 -18.84 -0.69 2.22
C GLY A 62 -18.51 -2.13 2.61
N GLU A 63 -18.10 -2.96 1.65
CA GLU A 63 -17.68 -4.34 1.88
C GLU A 63 -16.15 -4.50 2.02
N VAL A 64 -15.39 -3.39 1.95
CA VAL A 64 -13.92 -3.43 1.96
C VAL A 64 -13.39 -3.34 3.38
N PRO A 65 -12.63 -4.34 3.86
CA PRO A 65 -11.94 -4.26 5.15
C PRO A 65 -10.83 -3.21 5.09
N VAL A 66 -10.85 -2.25 6.02
CA VAL A 66 -9.88 -1.17 6.12
C VAL A 66 -9.38 -1.05 7.56
N LEU A 67 -8.08 -1.04 7.72
CA LEU A 67 -7.46 -0.67 9.00
C LEU A 67 -7.20 0.85 8.97
N ILE A 68 -7.82 1.58 9.89
CA ILE A 68 -7.70 3.04 9.97
C ILE A 68 -6.79 3.40 11.14
N SER A 69 -5.80 4.26 10.86
CA SER A 69 -5.01 4.92 11.89
C SER A 69 -5.18 6.42 11.74
N ARG A 70 -5.66 7.10 12.77
CA ARG A 70 -5.98 8.54 12.72
C ARG A 70 -5.42 9.30 13.93
N PRO A 71 -5.16 10.60 13.81
CA PRO A 71 -4.84 11.43 14.96
C PRO A 71 -6.00 11.42 15.98
N GLY A 72 -5.70 11.63 17.24
CA GLY A 72 -6.72 11.72 18.31
C GLY A 72 -7.76 12.81 18.01
N VAL A 73 -7.33 13.92 17.41
CA VAL A 73 -8.21 15.00 16.95
C VAL A 73 -8.20 15.05 15.41
N VAL A 74 -9.36 14.88 14.82
CA VAL A 74 -9.57 15.00 13.36
C VAL A 74 -10.33 16.29 13.09
N ASN A 75 -9.92 17.06 12.10
CA ASN A 75 -10.56 18.29 11.67
C ASN A 75 -10.48 18.46 10.16
N ARG A 76 -11.11 19.50 9.60
CA ARG A 76 -11.15 19.77 8.16
C ARG A 76 -9.77 19.92 7.47
N ASN A 77 -8.70 20.15 8.24
CA ASN A 77 -7.33 20.23 7.72
C ASN A 77 -6.61 18.86 7.78
N THR A 78 -7.18 17.87 8.45
CA THR A 78 -6.68 16.50 8.44
C THR A 78 -6.81 15.94 7.03
N ARG A 79 -5.76 15.28 6.52
CA ARG A 79 -5.73 14.69 5.18
C ARG A 79 -6.13 13.22 5.22
N LEU A 80 -6.50 12.70 4.07
CA LEU A 80 -6.71 11.25 3.88
C LEU A 80 -5.56 10.70 3.04
N VAL A 81 -4.95 9.62 3.51
CA VAL A 81 -4.00 8.80 2.74
C VAL A 81 -4.56 7.38 2.66
N VAL A 82 -4.71 6.86 1.46
CA VAL A 82 -5.08 5.47 1.20
C VAL A 82 -3.81 4.68 0.90
N LEU A 83 -3.61 3.54 1.58
CA LEU A 83 -2.39 2.75 1.49
C LEU A 83 -2.71 1.32 1.09
N TYR A 84 -2.07 0.85 0.02
CA TYR A 84 -2.19 -0.51 -0.51
C TYR A 84 -0.92 -1.32 -0.27
N HIS A 85 -1.08 -2.50 0.35
CA HIS A 85 -0.01 -3.48 0.57
C HIS A 85 0.31 -4.30 -0.70
N GLY A 86 1.38 -5.11 -0.67
CA GLY A 86 1.73 -6.03 -1.75
C GLY A 86 1.08 -7.41 -1.65
N PHE A 87 1.40 -8.30 -2.60
CA PHE A 87 1.11 -9.73 -2.48
C PHE A 87 2.12 -10.43 -1.55
N GLY A 88 3.33 -9.91 -1.45
CA GLY A 88 4.36 -10.29 -0.48
C GLY A 88 4.48 -9.28 0.66
N PRO A 89 5.37 -9.54 1.64
CA PRO A 89 5.59 -8.67 2.80
C PRO A 89 5.99 -7.23 2.43
N PRO A 90 5.26 -6.24 2.98
CA PRO A 90 4.06 -6.32 3.81
C PRO A 90 2.82 -6.72 3.00
N GLN A 91 2.15 -7.83 3.40
CA GLN A 91 1.16 -8.54 2.58
C GLN A 91 -0.30 -8.37 3.04
N ASN A 92 -0.53 -7.50 4.01
CA ASN A 92 -1.86 -7.16 4.52
C ASN A 92 -1.84 -5.77 5.18
N PRO A 93 -3.02 -5.19 5.48
CA PRO A 93 -3.12 -3.85 6.08
C PRO A 93 -2.33 -3.69 7.38
N ARG A 94 -2.35 -4.69 8.26
CA ARG A 94 -1.65 -4.64 9.55
C ARG A 94 -0.13 -4.64 9.37
N ALA A 95 0.39 -5.55 8.55
CA ALA A 95 1.82 -5.61 8.26
C ALA A 95 2.33 -4.32 7.61
N LEU A 96 1.53 -3.70 6.71
CA LEU A 96 1.87 -2.41 6.13
C LEU A 96 1.85 -1.28 7.17
N ALA A 97 0.88 -1.27 8.09
CA ALA A 97 0.81 -0.29 9.16
C ALA A 97 1.95 -0.43 10.18
N GLU A 98 2.47 -1.63 10.37
CA GLU A 98 3.66 -1.89 11.20
C GLU A 98 4.96 -1.44 10.51
N ALA A 99 5.03 -1.59 9.18
CA ALA A 99 6.18 -1.18 8.38
C ALA A 99 6.22 0.33 8.11
N LEU A 100 5.06 0.97 7.97
CA LEU A 100 4.88 2.39 7.68
C LEU A 100 4.02 3.05 8.76
N ARG A 101 4.63 3.44 9.86
CA ARG A 101 3.90 3.99 11.01
C ARG A 101 3.35 5.38 10.75
N LEU A 102 4.10 6.26 10.07
CA LEU A 102 3.74 7.64 9.71
C LEU A 102 3.08 8.41 10.87
N GLN A 103 3.60 8.23 12.08
CA GLN A 103 2.89 8.54 13.34
C GLN A 103 2.57 10.02 13.51
N GLU A 104 3.44 10.90 13.09
CA GLU A 104 3.33 12.33 13.32
C GLU A 104 2.55 13.07 12.22
N MET A 105 2.08 12.35 11.19
CA MET A 105 1.32 12.98 10.11
C MET A 105 -0.08 13.39 10.56
N ASN A 106 -0.49 14.62 10.27
CA ASN A 106 -1.88 15.05 10.41
C ASN A 106 -2.74 14.50 9.27
N ALA A 107 -2.85 13.18 9.23
CA ALA A 107 -3.62 12.45 8.22
C ALA A 107 -4.31 11.23 8.81
N ILE A 108 -5.46 10.89 8.27
CA ILE A 108 -6.06 9.57 8.42
C ILE A 108 -5.35 8.65 7.43
N LEU A 109 -4.81 7.56 7.95
CA LEU A 109 -4.15 6.51 7.18
C LEU A 109 -5.14 5.35 7.04
N ALA A 110 -5.63 5.11 5.84
CA ALA A 110 -6.54 4.03 5.51
C ALA A 110 -5.77 2.90 4.79
N PHE A 111 -5.38 1.88 5.53
CA PHE A 111 -4.70 0.70 5.00
C PHE A 111 -5.76 -0.28 4.47
N VAL A 112 -5.83 -0.39 3.16
CA VAL A 112 -6.88 -1.12 2.45
C VAL A 112 -6.42 -2.52 2.10
N ASN A 113 -7.28 -3.50 2.34
CA ASN A 113 -7.03 -4.88 1.97
C ASN A 113 -7.30 -5.10 0.48
N LEU A 114 -6.29 -5.55 -0.27
CA LEU A 114 -6.41 -5.82 -1.70
C LEU A 114 -7.37 -7.00 -1.98
N PRO A 115 -8.17 -6.94 -3.06
CA PRO A 115 -8.91 -8.11 -3.54
C PRO A 115 -8.00 -9.31 -3.82
N MET A 116 -8.53 -10.50 -3.72
CA MET A 116 -7.88 -11.80 -4.00
C MET A 116 -6.83 -12.26 -3.00
N VAL A 117 -6.48 -11.47 -1.99
CA VAL A 117 -5.43 -11.82 -1.01
C VAL A 117 -5.86 -11.51 0.42
N ALA A 118 -5.10 -12.02 1.39
CA ALA A 118 -5.34 -11.86 2.82
C ALA A 118 -6.80 -12.22 3.20
N ASP A 119 -7.54 -11.34 3.87
CA ASP A 119 -8.92 -11.59 4.29
C ASP A 119 -9.94 -11.57 3.13
N ARG A 120 -9.47 -11.31 1.91
CA ARG A 120 -10.31 -11.24 0.69
C ARG A 120 -9.95 -12.32 -0.33
N MET A 121 -9.39 -13.43 0.13
CA MET A 121 -9.15 -14.59 -0.73
C MET A 121 -10.44 -15.13 -1.34
N PRO A 122 -10.39 -15.77 -2.52
CA PRO A 122 -11.52 -16.52 -3.09
C PRO A 122 -12.13 -17.51 -2.09
N ALA A 123 -13.39 -17.88 -2.27
CA ALA A 123 -14.10 -18.78 -1.36
C ALA A 123 -13.43 -20.17 -1.20
N GLY A 124 -12.80 -20.69 -2.25
CA GLY A 124 -11.98 -21.90 -2.22
C GLY A 124 -10.60 -21.73 -1.58
N GLY A 125 -10.32 -20.53 -1.03
CA GLY A 125 -9.12 -20.23 -0.30
C GLY A 125 -7.86 -20.30 -1.17
N ARG A 126 -6.79 -20.79 -0.54
CA ARG A 126 -5.45 -20.87 -1.15
C ARG A 126 -5.41 -21.72 -2.42
N ASP A 127 -6.06 -22.86 -2.42
CA ASP A 127 -5.99 -23.80 -3.54
C ASP A 127 -6.66 -23.19 -4.78
N GLU A 128 -7.78 -22.52 -4.61
CA GLU A 128 -8.42 -21.75 -5.68
C GLU A 128 -7.53 -20.61 -6.16
N LEU A 129 -6.91 -19.86 -5.25
CA LEU A 129 -5.98 -18.78 -5.61
C LEU A 129 -4.83 -19.29 -6.48
N LEU A 130 -4.21 -20.41 -6.08
CA LEU A 130 -3.12 -21.03 -6.83
C LEU A 130 -3.56 -21.52 -8.21
N ARG A 131 -4.76 -22.10 -8.28
CA ARG A 131 -5.35 -22.52 -9.55
C ARG A 131 -5.56 -21.33 -10.48
N VAL A 132 -6.17 -20.24 -9.98
CA VAL A 132 -6.41 -19.02 -10.77
C VAL A 132 -5.10 -18.38 -11.22
N GLN A 133 -4.09 -18.32 -10.36
CA GLN A 133 -2.76 -17.79 -10.73
C GLN A 133 -2.10 -18.61 -11.83
N LYS A 134 -2.30 -19.91 -11.85
CA LYS A 134 -1.74 -20.79 -12.87
C LYS A 134 -2.51 -20.74 -14.18
N GLU A 135 -3.84 -20.71 -14.13
CA GLU A 135 -4.72 -20.76 -15.30
C GLU A 135 -4.88 -19.40 -15.98
N ASP A 136 -5.02 -18.34 -15.19
CA ASP A 136 -5.21 -16.98 -15.70
C ASP A 136 -4.56 -15.94 -14.76
N PHE A 137 -3.24 -15.83 -14.86
CA PHE A 137 -2.50 -14.88 -14.04
C PHE A 137 -2.92 -13.42 -14.29
N VAL A 138 -3.16 -13.05 -15.54
CA VAL A 138 -3.43 -11.65 -15.92
C VAL A 138 -4.83 -11.22 -15.48
N ASN A 139 -5.89 -11.81 -16.04
CA ASN A 139 -7.26 -11.34 -15.78
C ASN A 139 -7.83 -11.95 -14.49
N GLY A 140 -7.60 -13.25 -14.26
CA GLY A 140 -8.15 -13.98 -13.13
C GLY A 140 -7.55 -13.55 -11.79
N PHE A 141 -6.28 -13.16 -11.76
CA PHE A 141 -5.58 -12.82 -10.53
C PHE A 141 -5.11 -11.37 -10.48
N PHE A 142 -4.08 -11.01 -11.25
CA PHE A 142 -3.38 -9.72 -11.10
C PHE A 142 -4.30 -8.53 -11.39
N PHE A 143 -4.91 -8.53 -12.57
CA PHE A 143 -5.82 -7.44 -12.96
C PHE A 143 -7.09 -7.41 -12.10
N ARG A 144 -7.64 -8.57 -11.73
CA ARG A 144 -8.78 -8.63 -10.82
C ARG A 144 -8.47 -7.99 -9.47
N SER A 145 -7.26 -8.17 -8.96
CA SER A 145 -6.84 -7.52 -7.70
C SER A 145 -6.67 -6.01 -7.86
N ILE A 146 -5.86 -5.55 -8.83
CA ILE A 146 -5.53 -4.13 -8.94
C ILE A 146 -6.71 -3.28 -9.44
N SER A 147 -7.49 -3.78 -10.41
CA SER A 147 -8.67 -3.05 -10.91
C SER A 147 -9.81 -3.04 -9.89
N GLY A 148 -9.97 -4.10 -9.11
CA GLY A 148 -10.91 -4.13 -8.01
C GLY A 148 -10.59 -3.06 -6.96
N ALA A 149 -9.32 -2.98 -6.53
CA ALA A 149 -8.88 -1.94 -5.61
C ALA A 149 -9.07 -0.51 -6.17
N THR A 150 -8.82 -0.33 -7.48
CA THR A 150 -9.03 0.96 -8.16
C THR A 150 -10.53 1.33 -8.21
N ALA A 151 -11.41 0.39 -8.51
CA ALA A 151 -12.86 0.62 -8.56
C ALA A 151 -13.45 0.95 -7.18
N GLU A 152 -12.93 0.35 -6.12
CA GLU A 152 -13.35 0.59 -4.74
C GLU A 152 -12.87 1.94 -4.18
N LEU A 153 -11.80 2.52 -4.74
CA LEU A 153 -11.16 3.72 -4.21
C LEU A 153 -12.12 4.90 -4.07
N GLN A 154 -12.99 5.12 -5.06
CA GLN A 154 -13.93 6.24 -5.04
C GLN A 154 -14.92 6.13 -3.88
N GLN A 155 -15.46 4.94 -3.63
CA GLN A 155 -16.35 4.69 -2.51
C GLN A 155 -15.64 4.86 -1.18
N ILE A 156 -14.44 4.29 -1.04
CA ILE A 156 -13.62 4.41 0.17
C ILE A 156 -13.38 5.89 0.51
N VAL A 157 -12.94 6.68 -0.45
CA VAL A 157 -12.65 8.11 -0.26
C VAL A 157 -13.92 8.88 0.10
N LYS A 158 -15.03 8.62 -0.58
CA LYS A 158 -16.32 9.28 -0.31
C LYS A 158 -16.80 8.99 1.11
N GLU A 159 -16.79 7.74 1.53
CA GLU A 159 -17.29 7.34 2.85
C GLU A 159 -16.39 7.84 3.98
N LEU A 160 -15.05 7.79 3.81
CA LEU A 160 -14.12 8.29 4.83
C LEU A 160 -14.17 9.81 4.94
N ASN A 161 -14.26 10.54 3.83
CA ASN A 161 -14.44 11.99 3.86
C ASN A 161 -15.74 12.38 4.59
N ALA A 162 -16.84 11.68 4.34
CA ALA A 162 -18.11 11.92 5.02
C ALA A 162 -18.03 11.56 6.52
N THR A 163 -17.46 10.41 6.86
CA THR A 163 -17.35 9.92 8.24
C THR A 163 -16.54 10.85 9.13
N TYR A 164 -15.45 11.40 8.59
CA TYR A 164 -14.51 12.22 9.36
C TYR A 164 -14.60 13.71 9.03
N HIS A 165 -15.60 14.14 8.25
CA HIS A 165 -15.85 15.53 7.85
C HIS A 165 -14.64 16.22 7.22
N LEU A 166 -13.93 15.48 6.33
CA LEU A 166 -12.76 15.98 5.65
C LEU A 166 -13.14 16.88 4.46
N ASP A 167 -12.20 17.72 4.06
CA ASP A 167 -12.35 18.57 2.88
C ASP A 167 -12.00 17.77 1.61
N ALA A 168 -13.03 17.30 0.90
CA ALA A 168 -12.90 16.46 -0.29
C ALA A 168 -12.17 17.17 -1.46
N ASP A 169 -12.25 18.51 -1.53
CA ASP A 169 -11.64 19.30 -2.61
C ASP A 169 -10.10 19.31 -2.53
N LYS A 170 -9.56 19.01 -1.36
CA LYS A 170 -8.11 18.95 -1.16
C LYS A 170 -7.47 17.68 -1.70
N GLY A 171 -8.26 16.72 -2.16
CA GLY A 171 -7.78 15.45 -2.66
C GLY A 171 -7.14 14.56 -1.58
N ILE A 172 -6.58 13.44 -2.02
CA ILE A 172 -5.99 12.43 -1.15
C ILE A 172 -4.50 12.19 -1.44
N GLY A 173 -3.81 11.60 -0.46
CA GLY A 173 -2.57 10.88 -0.67
C GLY A 173 -2.83 9.42 -1.05
N LEU A 174 -1.96 8.84 -1.86
CA LEU A 174 -2.04 7.45 -2.26
C LEU A 174 -0.67 6.78 -2.10
N PHE A 175 -0.62 5.69 -1.36
CA PHE A 175 0.59 4.87 -1.22
C PHE A 175 0.34 3.49 -1.79
N GLY A 176 1.33 2.93 -2.48
CA GLY A 176 1.25 1.55 -2.94
C GLY A 176 2.60 0.85 -2.98
N PHE A 177 2.63 -0.38 -2.48
CA PHE A 177 3.78 -1.26 -2.53
C PHE A 177 3.50 -2.46 -3.44
N SER A 178 4.43 -2.80 -4.35
CA SER A 178 4.32 -3.98 -5.23
C SER A 178 2.98 -4.02 -5.98
N ALA A 179 2.14 -5.03 -5.80
CA ALA A 179 0.80 -5.09 -6.38
C ALA A 179 -0.09 -3.91 -5.94
N GLY A 180 0.04 -3.44 -4.69
CA GLY A 180 -0.60 -2.22 -4.22
C GLY A 180 -0.10 -0.98 -4.95
N GLY A 181 1.18 -0.94 -5.32
CA GLY A 181 1.75 0.10 -6.18
C GLY A 181 1.15 0.07 -7.59
N ALA A 182 0.93 -1.13 -8.13
CA ALA A 182 0.22 -1.28 -9.41
C ALA A 182 -1.24 -0.79 -9.31
N ALA A 183 -1.94 -1.08 -8.21
CA ALA A 183 -3.30 -0.57 -7.97
C ALA A 183 -3.32 0.96 -7.87
N ALA A 184 -2.34 1.55 -7.18
CA ALA A 184 -2.18 3.00 -7.08
C ALA A 184 -1.88 3.65 -8.44
N LEU A 185 -0.99 3.05 -9.23
CA LEU A 185 -0.69 3.53 -10.60
C LEU A 185 -1.90 3.39 -11.53
N LEU A 186 -2.66 2.28 -11.45
CA LEU A 186 -3.89 2.12 -12.21
C LEU A 186 -4.95 3.17 -11.80
N ALA A 187 -5.04 3.51 -10.51
CA ALA A 187 -5.91 4.58 -10.04
C ALA A 187 -5.48 5.95 -10.58
N LEU A 188 -4.17 6.21 -10.72
CA LEU A 188 -3.67 7.41 -11.40
C LEU A 188 -4.02 7.44 -12.89
N LEU A 189 -4.14 6.29 -13.54
CA LEU A 189 -4.48 6.17 -14.96
C LEU A 189 -6.01 6.24 -15.24
N GLU A 190 -6.84 5.73 -14.34
CA GLU A 190 -8.26 5.45 -14.64
C GLU A 190 -9.28 6.04 -13.64
N SER A 191 -8.87 6.42 -12.43
CA SER A 191 -9.80 6.93 -11.41
C SER A 191 -9.99 8.44 -11.49
N ASP A 192 -11.21 8.91 -11.30
CA ASP A 192 -11.54 10.35 -11.18
C ASP A 192 -11.28 10.91 -9.77
N VAL A 193 -10.88 10.08 -8.81
CA VAL A 193 -10.56 10.53 -7.46
C VAL A 193 -9.45 11.59 -7.52
N PRO A 194 -9.61 12.75 -6.86
CA PRO A 194 -8.57 13.77 -6.80
C PRO A 194 -7.37 13.29 -5.97
N ILE A 195 -6.32 12.83 -6.63
CA ILE A 195 -5.08 12.36 -6.01
C ILE A 195 -4.07 13.49 -6.07
N THR A 196 -3.70 14.05 -4.92
CA THR A 196 -2.79 15.20 -4.81
C THR A 196 -1.33 14.78 -4.72
N ALA A 197 -1.06 13.66 -4.04
CA ALA A 197 0.28 13.09 -3.93
C ALA A 197 0.23 11.57 -3.94
N ALA A 198 1.22 10.93 -4.55
CA ALA A 198 1.36 9.48 -4.54
C ALA A 198 2.80 9.04 -4.27
N VAL A 199 2.95 7.93 -3.55
CA VAL A 199 4.22 7.25 -3.30
C VAL A 199 4.10 5.80 -3.74
N ILE A 200 4.96 5.39 -4.65
CA ILE A 200 4.95 4.08 -5.28
C ILE A 200 6.27 3.37 -4.97
N VAL A 201 6.20 2.24 -4.30
CA VAL A 201 7.39 1.49 -3.84
C VAL A 201 7.44 0.12 -4.50
N ASN A 202 8.56 -0.20 -5.17
CA ASN A 202 8.83 -1.51 -5.79
C ASN A 202 7.60 -2.05 -6.57
N ALA A 203 7.03 -1.23 -7.46
CA ALA A 203 5.84 -1.61 -8.23
C ALA A 203 6.17 -2.00 -9.66
N PRO A 204 5.49 -2.99 -10.26
CA PRO A 204 5.61 -3.23 -11.69
C PRO A 204 5.03 -2.02 -12.46
N MET A 205 5.73 -1.57 -13.49
CA MET A 205 5.31 -0.41 -14.30
C MET A 205 4.40 -0.81 -15.48
N SER A 206 4.30 -2.10 -15.77
CA SER A 206 3.37 -2.64 -16.77
C SER A 206 2.97 -4.08 -16.46
N VAL A 207 1.84 -4.53 -17.02
CA VAL A 207 1.42 -5.94 -16.95
C VAL A 207 2.42 -6.85 -17.65
N MET A 208 2.94 -6.43 -18.80
CA MET A 208 3.91 -7.23 -19.56
C MET A 208 5.15 -7.54 -18.72
N GLN A 209 5.73 -6.53 -18.08
CA GLN A 209 6.85 -6.70 -17.15
C GLN A 209 6.54 -7.71 -16.04
N ASN A 210 5.35 -7.61 -15.45
CA ASN A 210 4.94 -8.49 -14.36
C ASN A 210 4.78 -9.94 -14.83
N VAL A 211 4.19 -10.15 -15.99
CA VAL A 211 4.05 -11.49 -16.61
C VAL A 211 5.42 -12.08 -16.97
N GLU A 212 6.33 -11.31 -17.53
CA GLU A 212 7.70 -11.76 -17.83
C GLU A 212 8.43 -12.22 -16.56
N ASN A 213 8.30 -11.48 -15.48
CA ASN A 213 8.86 -11.87 -14.18
C ASN A 213 8.23 -13.16 -13.65
N TRP A 214 6.92 -13.26 -13.76
CA TRP A 214 6.17 -14.44 -13.35
C TRP A 214 6.59 -15.68 -14.16
N GLN A 215 6.69 -15.54 -15.50
CA GLN A 215 7.15 -16.63 -16.39
C GLN A 215 8.56 -17.11 -16.03
N ARG A 216 9.49 -16.17 -15.79
CA ARG A 216 10.87 -16.51 -15.40
C ARG A 216 10.92 -17.25 -14.06
N THR A 217 10.11 -16.82 -13.10
CA THR A 217 10.09 -17.35 -11.73
C THR A 217 9.47 -18.75 -11.67
N LEU A 218 8.33 -18.94 -12.35
CA LEU A 218 7.60 -20.21 -12.33
C LEU A 218 8.02 -21.17 -13.43
N LYS A 219 8.90 -20.73 -14.37
CA LYS A 219 9.28 -21.50 -15.57
C LYS A 219 8.06 -21.99 -16.35
N HIS A 220 7.05 -21.12 -16.42
CA HIS A 220 5.77 -21.39 -17.08
C HIS A 220 5.51 -20.28 -18.08
N GLN A 221 5.06 -20.63 -19.30
CA GLN A 221 4.68 -19.65 -20.31
C GLN A 221 3.23 -19.23 -20.09
N PHE A 222 2.97 -17.93 -20.18
CA PHE A 222 1.63 -17.38 -20.16
C PHE A 222 1.10 -17.30 -21.61
N GLU A 223 -0.09 -17.85 -21.82
CA GLU A 223 -0.75 -17.81 -23.12
C GLU A 223 -1.59 -16.54 -23.23
N TRP A 224 -1.15 -15.63 -24.10
CA TRP A 224 -1.81 -14.37 -24.33
C TRP A 224 -3.03 -14.51 -25.26
N ASP A 225 -4.20 -14.21 -24.76
CA ASP A 225 -5.42 -14.03 -25.54
C ASP A 225 -5.74 -12.54 -25.77
N ASN A 226 -6.85 -12.26 -26.46
CA ASN A 226 -7.28 -10.88 -26.74
C ASN A 226 -7.69 -10.13 -25.48
N ALA A 227 -8.26 -10.82 -24.47
CA ALA A 227 -8.68 -10.20 -23.24
C ALA A 227 -7.48 -9.79 -22.38
N SER A 228 -6.48 -10.66 -22.25
CA SER A 228 -5.26 -10.37 -21.50
C SER A 228 -4.40 -9.30 -22.16
N ARG A 229 -4.33 -9.26 -23.52
CA ARG A 229 -3.67 -8.18 -24.25
C ARG A 229 -4.36 -6.84 -24.05
N LYS A 230 -5.70 -6.81 -24.10
CA LYS A 230 -6.49 -5.61 -23.81
C LYS A 230 -6.29 -5.13 -22.39
N ALA A 231 -6.29 -6.05 -21.42
CA ALA A 231 -6.00 -5.72 -20.04
C ALA A 231 -4.58 -5.14 -19.89
N ALA A 232 -3.58 -5.79 -20.49
CA ALA A 232 -2.20 -5.32 -20.47
C ALA A 232 -2.03 -3.90 -21.02
N SER A 233 -2.75 -3.56 -22.09
CA SER A 233 -2.68 -2.22 -22.69
C SER A 233 -3.26 -1.10 -21.82
N ARG A 234 -4.09 -1.43 -20.84
CA ARG A 234 -4.65 -0.45 -19.87
C ARG A 234 -3.63 -0.02 -18.82
N TYR A 235 -2.67 -0.88 -18.51
CA TYR A 235 -1.69 -0.66 -17.49
C TYR A 235 -0.26 -0.78 -18.04
N ASP A 236 0.22 0.33 -18.55
CA ASP A 236 1.61 0.54 -18.94
C ASP A 236 1.95 2.02 -18.69
N VAL A 237 2.71 2.28 -17.62
CA VAL A 237 2.95 3.65 -17.15
C VAL A 237 3.81 4.45 -18.11
N GLU A 238 4.78 3.80 -18.76
CA GLU A 238 5.65 4.44 -19.76
C GLU A 238 4.85 4.90 -20.97
N LEU A 239 4.01 4.01 -21.53
CA LEU A 239 3.20 4.32 -22.71
C LEU A 239 2.04 5.27 -22.41
N GLN A 240 1.55 5.31 -21.17
CA GLN A 240 0.39 6.10 -20.77
C GLN A 240 0.72 7.28 -19.87
N ALA A 241 1.97 7.74 -19.88
CA ALA A 241 2.45 8.85 -19.06
C ALA A 241 1.61 10.14 -19.25
N ASP A 242 1.09 10.37 -20.44
CA ASP A 242 0.23 11.52 -20.74
C ASP A 242 -1.04 11.51 -19.91
N LYS A 243 -1.69 10.38 -19.71
CA LYS A 243 -2.93 10.29 -18.89
C LYS A 243 -2.70 10.75 -17.46
N ILE A 244 -1.56 10.40 -16.85
CA ILE A 244 -1.22 10.85 -15.50
C ILE A 244 -0.92 12.35 -15.50
N ALA A 245 -0.17 12.82 -16.48
CA ALA A 245 0.22 14.22 -16.59
C ALA A 245 -0.95 15.15 -16.95
N GLU A 246 -1.97 14.68 -17.63
CA GLU A 246 -3.14 15.46 -18.05
C GLU A 246 -4.27 15.49 -17.00
N ARG A 247 -4.09 14.83 -15.87
CA ARG A 247 -5.09 14.88 -14.80
C ARG A 247 -5.39 16.32 -14.40
N LYS A 248 -6.66 16.58 -14.06
CA LYS A 248 -7.12 17.90 -13.58
C LYS A 248 -6.29 18.39 -12.39
N ILE A 249 -6.01 17.50 -11.45
CA ILE A 249 -5.03 17.70 -10.38
C ILE A 249 -3.79 16.88 -10.76
N LEU A 250 -2.69 17.56 -11.07
CA LEU A 250 -1.43 16.89 -11.32
C LEU A 250 -0.89 16.32 -10.01
N PRO A 251 -0.83 14.98 -9.85
CA PRO A 251 -0.35 14.40 -8.61
C PRO A 251 1.14 14.67 -8.41
N ALA A 252 1.58 14.92 -7.18
CA ALA A 252 3.00 14.82 -6.87
C ALA A 252 3.36 13.34 -6.74
N LEU A 253 4.31 12.85 -7.54
CA LEU A 253 4.62 11.42 -7.66
C LEU A 253 6.05 11.11 -7.23
N LEU A 254 6.20 10.30 -6.18
CA LEU A 254 7.47 9.70 -5.76
C LEU A 254 7.48 8.22 -6.16
N ILE A 255 8.43 7.84 -6.99
CA ILE A 255 8.70 6.45 -7.33
C ILE A 255 9.95 6.00 -6.57
N VAL A 256 9.83 4.98 -5.75
CA VAL A 256 10.91 4.37 -4.96
C VAL A 256 11.18 2.97 -5.47
N GLN A 257 12.44 2.68 -5.82
CA GLN A 257 12.84 1.37 -6.30
C GLN A 257 14.09 0.89 -5.56
N GLY A 258 14.07 -0.37 -5.10
CA GLY A 258 15.23 -1.00 -4.51
C GLY A 258 16.25 -1.46 -5.55
N ASP A 259 17.53 -1.23 -5.31
CA ASP A 259 18.61 -1.73 -6.19
C ASP A 259 18.86 -3.24 -6.04
N ALA A 260 18.44 -3.81 -4.92
CA ALA A 260 18.48 -5.25 -4.67
C ALA A 260 17.18 -5.99 -5.07
N ASP A 261 16.18 -5.29 -5.63
CA ASP A 261 14.95 -5.91 -6.14
C ASP A 261 15.21 -6.69 -7.43
N LYS A 262 15.45 -8.00 -7.28
CA LYS A 262 15.68 -8.91 -8.41
C LYS A 262 14.39 -9.34 -9.14
N GLN A 263 13.22 -9.01 -8.59
CA GLN A 263 11.94 -9.35 -9.22
C GLN A 263 11.61 -8.35 -10.32
N LEU A 264 11.68 -7.07 -10.03
CA LEU A 264 11.29 -6.01 -10.95
C LEU A 264 12.48 -5.33 -11.62
N GLY A 265 13.60 -5.20 -10.91
CA GLY A 265 14.75 -4.44 -11.35
C GLY A 265 14.47 -2.92 -11.38
N ILE A 266 15.52 -2.14 -11.61
CA ILE A 266 15.44 -0.67 -11.60
C ILE A 266 14.96 -0.11 -12.95
N GLU A 267 15.37 -0.71 -14.05
CA GLU A 267 15.24 -0.10 -15.40
C GLU A 267 13.81 0.17 -15.85
N PRO A 268 12.81 -0.70 -15.60
CA PRO A 268 11.44 -0.37 -15.96
C PRO A 268 10.88 0.82 -15.19
N ALA A 269 11.20 0.93 -13.89
CA ALA A 269 10.79 2.06 -13.08
C ALA A 269 11.47 3.36 -13.52
N ARG A 270 12.75 3.28 -13.92
CA ARG A 270 13.49 4.41 -14.46
C ARG A 270 12.90 4.91 -15.78
N ARG A 271 12.58 4.01 -16.73
CA ARG A 271 11.95 4.40 -18.01
C ARG A 271 10.58 5.06 -17.81
N ALA A 272 9.73 4.47 -16.96
CA ALA A 272 8.45 5.06 -16.61
C ALA A 272 8.61 6.45 -15.95
N PHE A 273 9.56 6.60 -15.04
CA PHE A 273 9.89 7.90 -14.46
C PHE A 273 10.34 8.93 -15.50
N GLU A 274 11.26 8.57 -16.40
CA GLU A 274 11.75 9.52 -17.43
C GLU A 274 10.62 9.94 -18.40
N ALA A 275 9.75 9.01 -18.76
CA ALA A 275 8.57 9.31 -19.57
C ALA A 275 7.63 10.31 -18.86
N LEU A 276 7.35 10.09 -17.58
CA LEU A 276 6.54 11.00 -16.76
C LEU A 276 7.24 12.35 -16.54
N LYS A 277 8.52 12.34 -16.22
CA LYS A 277 9.31 13.55 -15.95
C LYS A 277 9.28 14.53 -17.11
N GLN A 278 9.37 14.05 -18.35
CA GLN A 278 9.26 14.91 -19.53
C GLN A 278 7.94 15.67 -19.56
N ARG A 279 6.82 15.04 -19.17
CA ARG A 279 5.48 15.66 -19.12
C ARG A 279 5.37 16.67 -17.98
N TYR A 280 5.90 16.32 -16.81
CA TYR A 280 5.92 17.23 -15.65
C TYR A 280 6.77 18.50 -15.94
N VAL A 281 7.95 18.31 -16.54
CA VAL A 281 8.80 19.44 -17.00
C VAL A 281 8.06 20.30 -18.01
N GLY A 282 7.38 19.68 -18.99
CA GLY A 282 6.59 20.41 -19.98
C GLY A 282 5.43 21.24 -19.39
N ARG A 283 4.99 20.91 -18.17
CA ARG A 283 3.99 21.66 -17.40
C ARG A 283 4.58 22.69 -16.42
N GLY A 284 5.92 22.76 -16.32
CA GLY A 284 6.60 23.62 -15.33
C GLY A 284 6.55 23.08 -13.90
N GLU A 285 6.27 21.79 -13.69
CA GLU A 285 6.00 21.16 -12.38
C GLU A 285 7.02 20.03 -12.09
N ALA A 286 8.28 20.25 -12.50
CA ALA A 286 9.35 19.24 -12.40
C ALA A 286 9.60 18.77 -10.96
N GLU A 287 9.36 19.61 -9.97
CA GLU A 287 9.54 19.30 -8.55
C GLU A 287 8.47 18.37 -7.98
N ARG A 288 7.37 18.13 -8.73
CA ARG A 288 6.28 17.23 -8.34
C ARG A 288 6.52 15.79 -8.76
N ILE A 289 7.67 15.46 -9.35
CA ILE A 289 8.03 14.09 -9.67
C ILE A 289 9.46 13.78 -9.24
N GLN A 290 9.66 12.64 -8.57
CA GLN A 290 10.96 12.21 -8.07
C GLN A 290 11.11 10.70 -8.20
N PHE A 291 12.33 10.26 -8.51
CA PHE A 291 12.72 8.86 -8.52
C PHE A 291 13.83 8.64 -7.50
N GLU A 292 13.61 7.72 -6.58
CA GLU A 292 14.55 7.38 -5.52
C GLU A 292 14.97 5.92 -5.62
N VAL A 293 16.26 5.68 -5.51
CA VAL A 293 16.82 4.34 -5.40
C VAL A 293 17.28 4.12 -3.98
N ILE A 294 16.71 3.11 -3.31
CA ILE A 294 17.15 2.73 -1.95
C ILE A 294 18.13 1.58 -2.05
N HIS A 295 19.34 1.82 -1.55
CA HIS A 295 20.42 0.84 -1.55
C HIS A 295 20.12 -0.34 -0.62
N GLY A 296 20.27 -1.56 -1.13
CA GLY A 296 20.02 -2.79 -0.38
C GLY A 296 18.56 -3.16 -0.22
N LEU A 297 17.61 -2.32 -0.65
CA LEU A 297 16.20 -2.67 -0.64
C LEU A 297 15.92 -3.77 -1.66
N ALA A 298 15.57 -4.96 -1.17
CA ALA A 298 15.05 -6.06 -1.97
C ALA A 298 13.59 -5.80 -2.36
N HIS A 299 12.90 -6.79 -2.96
CA HIS A 299 11.50 -6.58 -3.35
C HIS A 299 10.60 -6.28 -2.14
N ASN A 300 10.77 -7.03 -1.06
CA ASN A 300 9.97 -6.93 0.16
C ASN A 300 10.64 -6.04 1.20
N PHE A 301 9.85 -5.44 2.09
CA PHE A 301 10.31 -4.67 3.24
C PHE A 301 9.41 -4.91 4.46
N GLY A 302 9.78 -4.38 5.63
CA GLY A 302 8.98 -4.50 6.84
C GLY A 302 8.94 -5.91 7.43
N PRO A 303 8.03 -6.13 8.39
CA PRO A 303 7.86 -7.42 9.06
C PRO A 303 7.56 -8.56 8.08
N GLY A 304 8.28 -9.67 8.22
CA GLY A 304 8.11 -10.85 7.37
C GLY A 304 8.84 -10.80 6.03
N SER A 305 9.62 -9.77 5.73
CA SER A 305 10.40 -9.65 4.47
C SER A 305 11.49 -10.71 4.31
N GLY A 306 11.82 -11.43 5.38
CA GLY A 306 12.91 -12.41 5.41
C GLY A 306 14.27 -11.79 5.71
N ALA A 307 14.40 -10.47 5.62
CA ALA A 307 15.59 -9.76 6.05
C ALA A 307 15.45 -9.37 7.52
N THR A 308 16.55 -9.46 8.26
CA THR A 308 16.60 -9.17 9.71
C THR A 308 17.82 -8.32 10.03
N GLY A 309 17.75 -7.63 11.18
CA GLY A 309 18.87 -6.84 11.70
C GLY A 309 18.77 -5.35 11.42
N SER A 310 19.84 -4.63 11.80
CA SER A 310 19.88 -3.16 11.76
C SER A 310 19.81 -2.59 10.34
N ALA A 311 20.34 -3.29 9.35
CA ALA A 311 20.30 -2.86 7.95
C ALA A 311 18.85 -2.82 7.41
N GLN A 312 18.05 -3.85 7.70
CA GLN A 312 16.64 -3.85 7.30
C GLN A 312 15.86 -2.75 8.00
N ALA A 313 16.06 -2.58 9.30
CA ALA A 313 15.41 -1.50 10.05
C ALA A 313 15.74 -0.11 9.49
N SER A 314 16.97 0.09 9.01
CA SER A 314 17.36 1.36 8.35
C SER A 314 16.66 1.55 7.01
N ILE A 315 16.51 0.50 6.21
CA ILE A 315 15.78 0.54 4.93
C ILE A 315 14.30 0.86 5.17
N ASP A 316 13.66 0.18 6.13
CA ASP A 316 12.26 0.40 6.47
C ASP A 316 12.03 1.85 6.94
N LEU A 317 12.94 2.37 7.77
CA LEU A 317 12.92 3.75 8.24
C LEU A 317 13.12 4.75 7.07
N GLU A 318 14.00 4.45 6.12
CA GLU A 318 14.23 5.30 4.96
C GLU A 318 12.97 5.39 4.07
N ILE A 319 12.28 4.26 3.83
CA ILE A 319 11.00 4.25 3.11
C ILE A 319 9.97 5.11 3.84
N GLU A 320 9.86 4.94 5.16
CA GLU A 320 8.92 5.71 5.98
C GLU A 320 9.22 7.20 5.92
N GLN A 321 10.48 7.60 6.10
CA GLN A 321 10.89 9.02 6.09
C GLN A 321 10.66 9.68 4.73
N LYS A 322 11.02 9.01 3.61
CA LYS A 322 10.76 9.51 2.25
C LYS A 322 9.26 9.65 1.99
N THR A 323 8.47 8.66 2.41
CA THR A 323 7.00 8.67 2.29
C THR A 323 6.38 9.83 3.07
N LYS A 324 6.77 9.97 4.35
CA LYS A 324 6.31 11.06 5.22
C LYS A 324 6.65 12.42 4.64
N HIS A 325 7.93 12.65 4.29
CA HIS A 325 8.39 13.91 3.73
C HIS A 325 7.63 14.28 2.45
N TRP A 326 7.37 13.32 1.56
CA TRP A 326 6.63 13.54 0.32
C TRP A 326 5.19 14.00 0.59
N PHE A 327 4.47 13.31 1.45
CA PHE A 327 3.12 13.69 1.81
C PHE A 327 3.06 15.01 2.59
N GLU A 328 3.99 15.28 3.50
CA GLU A 328 4.07 16.56 4.19
C GLU A 328 4.27 17.72 3.22
N ARG A 329 5.13 17.54 2.22
CA ARG A 329 5.42 18.56 1.22
C ARG A 329 4.24 18.84 0.30
N PHE A 330 3.58 17.83 -0.22
CA PHE A 330 2.62 17.97 -1.31
C PHE A 330 1.16 17.72 -0.94
N LEU A 331 0.89 17.11 0.19
CA LEU A 331 -0.46 16.82 0.65
C LEU A 331 -0.84 17.65 1.88
N CYS A 332 0.05 17.77 2.87
CA CYS A 332 -0.28 18.37 4.16
C CYS A 332 -0.04 19.89 4.20
N ARG A 333 0.89 20.42 3.43
CA ARG A 333 1.06 21.87 3.29
C ARG A 333 -0.02 22.35 2.32
N GLY A 334 -1.01 23.11 2.82
CA GLY A 334 -1.95 23.81 1.95
C GLY A 334 -1.16 24.71 1.01
N SER A 335 -1.60 24.81 -0.25
CA SER A 335 -1.14 25.85 -1.17
C SER A 335 -1.30 27.20 -0.47
N SER A 336 -0.18 27.80 -0.08
CA SER A 336 -0.11 29.17 0.40
C SER A 336 -0.42 30.13 -0.76
#